data_2dbc2b28339ab7cb5a05b7ed437b47ae
#
_entry.id   2dbc2b28339ab7cb5a05b7ed437b47ae
#
_cell.length_a   1.000
_cell.length_b   1.000
_cell.length_c   1.000
_cell.angle_alpha   90.00
_cell.angle_beta   90.00
_cell.angle_gamma   90.00
#
_symmetry.space_group_name_H-M   'P 1'
#
loop_
_entity.id
_entity.type
_entity.pdbx_description
1 polymer ?
#
loop_
_entity_poly.entity_id
_entity_poly.type
_entity_poly.pdbx_seq_one_letter_code
_entity_poly.pdbx_strand_id
1 'polypeptide(L)'
;MNKFIALLFFTLLVSCADSSVMQPFDKSQKPAQVTIKGYSKPDVLQLRLNGTPVSINGSTSYTNKIETRLDFVLDEGETDRLGIYNNETGAEVAHYNMTYNNIDDYKTLNFFNLPGIFLQASAVKPQVNLGKVGFEFIFPNLGEYSGTTLANVKGILRRENGVVLAEFDNIGKKSFTEVKIYNYFSNTAPVYLELYKPGTTTPYIGSEIIKVKIKQDMGANLIVIQEKMENGVLTVKGDIDVADYL
;
A
#
# COMPACT_ATOMS: atom_id res chain seq x y z
N MET A 1 -11.40 -53.83 -53.76
CA MET A 1 -11.26 -53.67 -52.30
C MET A 1 -10.54 -52.36 -51.92
N ASN A 2 -9.96 -51.60 -52.82
CA ASN A 2 -9.16 -50.37 -52.50
C ASN A 2 -9.91 -49.04 -52.51
N LYS A 3 -11.19 -48.99 -52.88
CA LYS A 3 -11.97 -47.72 -52.91
C LYS A 3 -12.71 -47.44 -51.61
N PHE A 4 -12.94 -48.43 -50.78
CA PHE A 4 -13.61 -48.27 -49.48
C PHE A 4 -12.65 -47.77 -48.36
N ILE A 5 -11.36 -48.04 -48.47
CA ILE A 5 -10.36 -47.61 -47.50
C ILE A 5 -10.06 -46.13 -47.63
N ALA A 6 -10.10 -45.58 -48.85
CA ALA A 6 -9.88 -44.14 -49.08
C ALA A 6 -11.03 -43.27 -48.53
N LEU A 7 -12.27 -43.76 -48.51
CA LEU A 7 -13.41 -43.05 -47.98
C LEU A 7 -13.41 -42.98 -46.44
N LEU A 8 -12.88 -44.05 -45.79
CA LEU A 8 -12.78 -44.08 -44.32
C LEU A 8 -11.68 -43.16 -43.78
N PHE A 9 -10.62 -42.91 -44.58
CA PHE A 9 -9.56 -41.97 -44.17
C PHE A 9 -9.97 -40.52 -44.32
N PHE A 10 -10.92 -40.19 -45.20
CA PHE A 10 -11.38 -38.81 -45.40
C PHE A 10 -12.39 -38.35 -44.31
N THR A 11 -13.10 -39.30 -43.66
CA THR A 11 -14.02 -38.97 -42.56
C THR A 11 -13.32 -38.78 -41.21
N LEU A 12 -12.07 -39.19 -41.07
CA LEU A 12 -11.30 -38.99 -39.84
C LEU A 12 -10.57 -37.61 -39.76
N LEU A 13 -10.53 -36.85 -40.88
CA LEU A 13 -9.90 -35.56 -40.91
C LEU A 13 -10.87 -34.37 -40.63
N VAL A 14 -12.16 -34.63 -40.44
CA VAL A 14 -13.17 -33.60 -40.19
C VAL A 14 -13.53 -33.49 -38.71
N SER A 15 -12.94 -34.30 -37.83
CA SER A 15 -13.33 -34.41 -36.43
C SER A 15 -12.39 -33.75 -35.41
N CYS A 16 -11.70 -32.69 -35.79
CA CYS A 16 -10.94 -31.89 -34.81
C CYS A 16 -10.92 -30.42 -35.17
N ALA A 17 -12.07 -29.85 -35.43
CA ALA A 17 -12.28 -28.42 -35.30
C ALA A 17 -13.35 -28.22 -34.23
N ASP A 18 -13.02 -28.54 -32.99
CA ASP A 18 -13.81 -28.12 -31.87
C ASP A 18 -13.54 -26.59 -31.69
N SER A 19 -14.31 -25.80 -32.46
CA SER A 19 -14.32 -24.35 -32.39
C SER A 19 -14.98 -23.83 -31.10
N SER A 20 -15.27 -24.71 -30.15
CA SER A 20 -15.90 -24.38 -28.89
C SER A 20 -14.93 -23.91 -27.80
N VAL A 21 -13.61 -23.87 -28.04
CA VAL A 21 -12.59 -23.63 -27.01
C VAL A 21 -12.14 -22.16 -26.94
N MET A 22 -12.45 -21.35 -27.94
CA MET A 22 -12.23 -19.90 -27.87
C MET A 22 -13.49 -19.21 -28.42
N GLN A 23 -14.46 -18.98 -27.57
CA GLN A 23 -15.38 -17.89 -27.88
C GLN A 23 -14.54 -16.61 -27.88
N PRO A 24 -14.38 -15.92 -29.00
CA PRO A 24 -13.77 -14.61 -28.97
C PRO A 24 -14.62 -13.76 -28.00
N PHE A 25 -13.99 -13.06 -27.09
CA PHE A 25 -14.67 -12.05 -26.30
C PHE A 25 -15.53 -11.21 -27.25
N ASP A 26 -16.77 -11.01 -26.90
CA ASP A 26 -17.61 -10.06 -27.62
C ASP A 26 -16.87 -8.72 -27.60
N LYS A 27 -17.01 -7.91 -28.67
CA LYS A 27 -16.40 -6.58 -28.71
C LYS A 27 -16.86 -5.67 -27.56
N SER A 28 -17.98 -6.02 -26.94
CA SER A 28 -18.53 -5.38 -25.73
C SER A 28 -17.84 -5.84 -24.43
N GLN A 29 -16.92 -6.83 -24.48
CA GLN A 29 -16.26 -7.39 -23.31
C GLN A 29 -14.75 -7.12 -23.35
N LYS A 30 -14.19 -6.77 -22.18
CA LYS A 30 -12.75 -6.51 -21.99
C LYS A 30 -12.25 -7.33 -20.81
N PRO A 31 -11.28 -8.24 -21.00
CA PRO A 31 -10.61 -8.90 -19.90
C PRO A 31 -9.84 -7.85 -19.10
N ALA A 32 -9.97 -7.89 -17.80
CA ALA A 32 -9.40 -6.95 -16.86
C ALA A 32 -8.56 -7.66 -15.82
N GLN A 33 -7.49 -7.02 -15.42
CA GLN A 33 -6.59 -7.49 -14.38
C GLN A 33 -6.19 -6.34 -13.50
N VAL A 34 -6.42 -6.48 -12.20
CA VAL A 34 -6.05 -5.49 -11.19
C VAL A 34 -5.12 -6.13 -10.16
N THR A 35 -3.94 -5.58 -10.00
CA THR A 35 -3.02 -5.93 -8.92
C THR A 35 -3.33 -5.05 -7.72
N ILE A 36 -3.62 -5.65 -6.58
CA ILE A 36 -3.89 -4.95 -5.33
C ILE A 36 -2.71 -5.16 -4.40
N LYS A 37 -2.10 -4.06 -3.97
CA LYS A 37 -1.09 -4.06 -2.91
C LYS A 37 -1.53 -3.11 -1.81
N GLY A 38 -1.49 -3.56 -0.58
CA GLY A 38 -1.93 -2.74 0.53
C GLY A 38 -1.34 -3.15 1.86
N TYR A 39 -1.46 -2.24 2.79
CA TYR A 39 -1.13 -2.45 4.19
C TYR A 39 -2.29 -1.98 5.06
N SER A 40 -2.65 -2.77 6.08
CA SER A 40 -3.66 -2.40 7.05
C SER A 40 -3.24 -2.79 8.45
N LYS A 41 -3.23 -1.81 9.35
CA LYS A 41 -3.03 -2.02 10.78
C LYS A 41 -3.50 -0.78 11.55
N PRO A 42 -4.28 -0.91 12.63
CA PRO A 42 -4.67 -2.16 13.31
C PRO A 42 -5.82 -2.91 12.63
N ASP A 43 -6.58 -2.27 11.75
CA ASP A 43 -7.83 -2.81 11.24
C ASP A 43 -7.64 -4.07 10.38
N VAL A 44 -8.59 -4.98 10.48
CA VAL A 44 -8.76 -6.10 9.58
C VAL A 44 -9.67 -5.67 8.43
N LEU A 45 -9.22 -5.83 7.20
CA LEU A 45 -9.98 -5.44 6.01
C LEU A 45 -10.57 -6.64 5.29
N GLN A 46 -11.63 -6.38 4.53
CA GLN A 46 -12.24 -7.29 3.56
C GLN A 46 -12.35 -6.59 2.20
N LEU A 47 -11.92 -7.25 1.14
CA LEU A 47 -12.15 -6.82 -0.23
C LEU A 47 -13.43 -7.44 -0.76
N ARG A 48 -14.26 -6.67 -1.49
CA ARG A 48 -15.47 -7.17 -2.15
C ARG A 48 -15.51 -6.67 -3.60
N LEU A 49 -15.69 -7.60 -4.52
CA LEU A 49 -15.98 -7.27 -5.92
C LEU A 49 -17.48 -7.43 -6.16
N ASN A 50 -18.16 -6.36 -6.54
CA ASN A 50 -19.62 -6.31 -6.71
C ASN A 50 -20.38 -6.84 -5.47
N GLY A 51 -19.89 -6.50 -4.27
CA GLY A 51 -20.48 -6.94 -3.00
C GLY A 51 -20.05 -8.35 -2.56
N THR A 52 -19.45 -9.16 -3.43
CA THR A 52 -18.98 -10.50 -3.11
C THR A 52 -17.58 -10.47 -2.50
N PRO A 53 -17.36 -11.06 -1.31
CA PRO A 53 -16.04 -11.14 -0.72
C PRO A 53 -15.01 -11.83 -1.63
N VAL A 54 -13.87 -11.19 -1.81
CA VAL A 54 -12.73 -11.75 -2.52
C VAL A 54 -11.95 -12.67 -1.58
N SER A 55 -11.69 -13.90 -2.01
CA SER A 55 -10.84 -14.82 -1.27
C SER A 55 -9.42 -14.81 -1.81
N ILE A 56 -8.44 -14.64 -0.92
CA ILE A 56 -7.01 -14.70 -1.24
C ILE A 56 -6.40 -15.79 -0.35
N ASN A 57 -5.87 -16.83 -0.98
CA ASN A 57 -5.30 -17.97 -0.26
C ASN A 57 -6.25 -18.58 0.79
N GLY A 58 -7.55 -18.61 0.47
CA GLY A 58 -8.59 -19.16 1.34
C GLY A 58 -9.08 -18.25 2.46
N SER A 59 -8.55 -17.02 2.59
CA SER A 59 -9.04 -16.02 3.53
C SER A 59 -9.83 -14.91 2.81
N THR A 60 -10.86 -14.39 3.45
CA THR A 60 -11.62 -13.21 3.02
C THR A 60 -11.36 -11.99 3.89
N SER A 61 -10.47 -12.12 4.88
CA SER A 61 -10.10 -11.04 5.78
C SER A 61 -8.58 -10.88 5.82
N TYR A 62 -8.11 -9.63 5.83
CA TYR A 62 -6.71 -9.28 5.63
C TYR A 62 -6.22 -8.27 6.66
N THR A 63 -5.03 -8.51 7.18
CA THR A 63 -4.31 -7.58 8.05
C THR A 63 -2.82 -7.59 7.69
N ASN A 64 -2.11 -6.52 8.04
CA ASN A 64 -0.75 -6.26 7.63
C ASN A 64 -0.65 -6.18 6.08
N LYS A 65 0.03 -7.10 5.43
CA LYS A 65 0.23 -7.11 3.99
C LYS A 65 -0.97 -7.68 3.24
N ILE A 66 -1.43 -6.97 2.23
CA ILE A 66 -2.38 -7.43 1.23
C ILE A 66 -1.67 -7.37 -0.12
N GLU A 67 -1.56 -8.51 -0.79
CA GLU A 67 -1.03 -8.59 -2.15
C GLU A 67 -1.80 -9.66 -2.91
N THR A 68 -2.51 -9.24 -3.94
CA THR A 68 -3.30 -10.14 -4.77
C THR A 68 -3.49 -9.57 -6.17
N ARG A 69 -3.91 -10.46 -7.05
CA ARG A 69 -4.32 -10.13 -8.41
C ARG A 69 -5.73 -10.61 -8.61
N LEU A 70 -6.57 -9.73 -9.12
CA LEU A 70 -7.93 -10.04 -9.53
C LEU A 70 -8.01 -10.06 -11.05
N ASP A 71 -8.54 -11.14 -11.60
CA ASP A 71 -8.83 -11.29 -13.02
C ASP A 71 -10.36 -11.38 -13.17
N PHE A 72 -10.95 -10.55 -14.01
CA PHE A 72 -12.40 -10.51 -14.27
C PHE A 72 -12.66 -9.97 -15.68
N VAL A 73 -13.92 -9.90 -16.09
CA VAL A 73 -14.33 -9.39 -17.39
C VAL A 73 -15.24 -8.20 -17.16
N LEU A 74 -14.99 -7.11 -17.87
CA LEU A 74 -15.83 -5.90 -17.88
C LEU A 74 -16.69 -5.90 -19.10
N ASP A 75 -18.00 -5.69 -18.93
CA ASP A 75 -18.96 -5.48 -20.00
C ASP A 75 -19.08 -3.98 -20.31
N GLU A 76 -19.23 -3.65 -21.61
CA GLU A 76 -19.41 -2.26 -22.03
C GLU A 76 -20.73 -1.71 -21.45
N GLY A 77 -20.66 -0.55 -20.82
CA GLY A 77 -21.81 0.09 -20.17
C GLY A 77 -22.07 -0.34 -18.74
N GLU A 78 -21.36 -1.36 -18.23
CA GLU A 78 -21.43 -1.79 -16.83
C GLU A 78 -20.31 -1.19 -15.99
N THR A 79 -20.47 -1.26 -14.68
CA THR A 79 -19.49 -0.81 -13.69
C THR A 79 -19.27 -1.90 -12.66
N ASP A 80 -18.06 -2.40 -12.59
CA ASP A 80 -17.63 -3.27 -11.51
C ASP A 80 -17.09 -2.43 -10.35
N ARG A 81 -17.50 -2.79 -9.14
CA ARG A 81 -17.14 -2.06 -7.93
C ARG A 81 -16.29 -2.93 -7.01
N LEU A 82 -15.03 -2.54 -6.87
CA LEU A 82 -14.15 -3.07 -5.84
C LEU A 82 -14.26 -2.21 -4.59
N GLY A 83 -14.85 -2.75 -3.52
CA GLY A 83 -14.96 -2.09 -2.22
C GLY A 83 -13.94 -2.65 -1.22
N ILE A 84 -13.45 -1.77 -0.35
CA ILE A 84 -12.60 -2.10 0.80
C ILE A 84 -13.40 -1.80 2.05
N TYR A 85 -13.57 -2.79 2.91
CA TYR A 85 -14.41 -2.72 4.09
C TYR A 85 -13.60 -3.04 5.34
N ASN A 86 -13.88 -2.35 6.44
CA ASN A 86 -13.45 -2.81 7.76
C ASN A 86 -14.25 -4.09 8.09
N ASN A 87 -13.55 -5.20 8.34
CA ASN A 87 -14.17 -6.50 8.51
C ASN A 87 -14.96 -6.63 9.83
N GLU A 88 -14.62 -5.84 10.84
CA GLU A 88 -15.27 -5.89 12.15
C GLU A 88 -16.56 -5.08 12.16
N THR A 89 -16.53 -3.88 11.60
CA THR A 89 -17.68 -2.96 11.59
C THR A 89 -18.56 -3.12 10.37
N GLY A 90 -18.05 -3.73 9.29
CA GLY A 90 -18.70 -3.79 7.99
C GLY A 90 -18.73 -2.44 7.24
N ALA A 91 -18.13 -1.39 7.82
CA ALA A 91 -18.08 -0.07 7.21
C ALA A 91 -17.18 -0.07 5.97
N GLU A 92 -17.64 0.60 4.93
CA GLU A 92 -16.81 0.84 3.74
C GLU A 92 -15.76 1.89 4.06
N VAL A 93 -14.51 1.57 3.74
CA VAL A 93 -13.34 2.44 3.92
C VAL A 93 -13.04 3.19 2.63
N ALA A 94 -13.10 2.48 1.51
CA ALA A 94 -12.88 3.03 0.19
C ALA A 94 -13.50 2.14 -0.89
N HIS A 95 -13.66 2.69 -2.11
CA HIS A 95 -14.04 1.90 -3.27
C HIS A 95 -13.45 2.44 -4.57
N TYR A 96 -13.44 1.59 -5.58
CA TYR A 96 -13.01 1.88 -6.95
C TYR A 96 -14.11 1.42 -7.90
N ASN A 97 -14.57 2.31 -8.76
CA ASN A 97 -15.55 2.01 -9.81
C ASN A 97 -14.80 1.80 -11.12
N MET A 98 -14.76 0.56 -11.57
CA MET A 98 -14.02 0.12 -12.75
C MET A 98 -14.98 -0.11 -13.89
N THR A 99 -14.68 0.44 -15.06
CA THR A 99 -15.48 0.34 -16.27
C THR A 99 -14.60 -0.11 -17.43
N TYR A 100 -15.22 -0.54 -18.51
CA TYR A 100 -14.55 -0.86 -19.76
C TYR A 100 -13.57 0.24 -20.21
N ASN A 101 -13.91 1.52 -19.98
CA ASN A 101 -13.14 2.67 -20.45
C ASN A 101 -12.02 3.12 -19.50
N ASN A 102 -12.14 2.88 -18.18
CA ASN A 102 -11.18 3.39 -17.20
C ASN A 102 -10.30 2.31 -16.54
N ILE A 103 -10.46 1.04 -16.88
CA ILE A 103 -9.74 -0.06 -16.22
C ILE A 103 -8.23 0.07 -16.31
N ASP A 104 -7.73 0.71 -17.35
CA ASP A 104 -6.29 0.91 -17.53
C ASP A 104 -5.68 1.82 -16.46
N ASP A 105 -6.48 2.67 -15.81
CA ASP A 105 -6.09 3.52 -14.68
C ASP A 105 -5.96 2.73 -13.37
N TYR A 106 -6.54 1.53 -13.31
CA TYR A 106 -6.60 0.69 -12.11
C TYR A 106 -5.73 -0.58 -12.17
N LYS A 107 -4.76 -0.67 -13.09
CA LYS A 107 -3.87 -1.83 -13.22
C LYS A 107 -3.18 -2.19 -11.92
N THR A 108 -2.86 -1.21 -11.09
CA THR A 108 -2.31 -1.39 -9.75
C THR A 108 -3.02 -0.46 -8.78
N LEU A 109 -3.58 -1.02 -7.73
CA LEU A 109 -4.20 -0.30 -6.63
C LEU A 109 -3.32 -0.48 -5.39
N ASN A 110 -2.74 0.62 -4.93
CA ASN A 110 -1.96 0.64 -3.71
C ASN A 110 -2.71 1.44 -2.65
N PHE A 111 -2.75 0.93 -1.42
CA PHE A 111 -3.34 1.67 -0.31
C PHE A 111 -2.67 1.36 1.03
N PHE A 112 -2.78 2.31 1.97
CA PHE A 112 -2.40 2.14 3.35
C PHE A 112 -3.58 2.51 4.25
N ASN A 113 -4.06 1.54 5.01
CA ASN A 113 -5.03 1.76 6.08
C ASN A 113 -4.27 1.85 7.40
N LEU A 114 -4.12 3.07 7.88
CA LEU A 114 -3.33 3.43 9.05
C LEU A 114 -4.25 4.01 10.13
N PRO A 115 -3.84 4.10 11.40
CA PRO A 115 -4.65 4.69 12.45
C PRO A 115 -5.20 6.07 12.05
N GLY A 116 -6.52 6.18 12.01
CA GLY A 116 -7.22 7.43 11.69
C GLY A 116 -7.15 7.91 10.23
N ILE A 117 -6.54 7.14 9.30
CA ILE A 117 -6.45 7.54 7.90
C ILE A 117 -6.39 6.35 6.94
N PHE A 118 -7.10 6.49 5.83
CA PHE A 118 -6.93 5.66 4.65
C PHE A 118 -6.23 6.49 3.55
N LEU A 119 -5.07 6.02 3.12
CA LEU A 119 -4.31 6.61 2.02
C LEU A 119 -4.43 5.73 0.79
N GLN A 120 -4.99 6.28 -0.26
CA GLN A 120 -4.85 5.70 -1.59
C GLN A 120 -3.50 6.14 -2.14
N ALA A 121 -2.56 5.22 -2.20
CA ALA A 121 -1.26 5.54 -2.74
C ALA A 121 -1.30 5.47 -4.26
N SER A 122 -1.18 6.59 -4.92
CA SER A 122 -0.74 6.63 -6.33
C SER A 122 0.78 6.48 -6.41
N ALA A 123 1.41 6.05 -5.33
CA ALA A 123 2.82 6.20 -5.13
C ALA A 123 3.62 5.12 -5.85
N VAL A 124 4.53 5.56 -6.65
CA VAL A 124 5.69 4.78 -7.07
C VAL A 124 6.70 4.79 -5.91
N LYS A 125 7.18 3.61 -5.49
CA LYS A 125 8.25 3.52 -4.48
C LYS A 125 9.39 4.46 -4.87
N PRO A 126 9.85 5.35 -3.96
CA PRO A 126 10.92 6.29 -4.29
C PRO A 126 12.16 5.58 -4.79
N GLN A 127 12.75 6.09 -5.86
CA GLN A 127 13.98 5.53 -6.43
C GLN A 127 15.16 5.95 -5.56
N VAL A 128 15.82 4.99 -4.95
CA VAL A 128 17.01 5.20 -4.13
C VAL A 128 18.15 4.37 -4.69
N ASN A 129 19.25 5.03 -5.04
CA ASN A 129 20.41 4.39 -5.62
C ASN A 129 21.07 3.38 -4.67
N LEU A 130 21.72 2.37 -5.22
CA LEU A 130 22.47 1.39 -4.45
C LEU A 130 23.50 2.06 -3.50
N GLY A 131 23.60 1.57 -2.27
CA GLY A 131 24.47 2.13 -1.24
C GLY A 131 23.91 3.37 -0.54
N LYS A 132 22.68 3.74 -0.85
CA LYS A 132 21.97 4.84 -0.17
C LYS A 132 20.72 4.34 0.56
N VAL A 133 20.24 5.17 1.46
CA VAL A 133 18.97 5.01 2.14
C VAL A 133 18.16 6.29 1.98
N GLY A 134 16.88 6.15 1.68
CA GLY A 134 15.92 7.24 1.61
C GLY A 134 14.85 7.08 2.67
N PHE A 135 14.40 8.18 3.26
CA PHE A 135 13.29 8.19 4.19
C PHE A 135 12.19 9.14 3.76
N GLU A 136 10.97 8.68 3.97
CA GLU A 136 9.74 9.48 4.01
C GLU A 136 9.01 9.15 5.30
N PHE A 137 8.32 10.14 5.87
CA PHE A 137 7.60 9.99 7.13
C PHE A 137 6.15 10.46 6.99
N ILE A 138 5.26 9.80 7.73
CA ILE A 138 3.87 10.23 7.95
C ILE A 138 3.53 10.04 9.43
N PHE A 139 2.66 10.91 9.99
CA PHE A 139 2.24 10.86 11.39
C PHE A 139 0.70 10.93 11.50
N PRO A 140 -0.03 9.86 11.11
CA PRO A 140 -1.48 9.90 10.92
C PRO A 140 -2.25 10.22 12.21
N ASN A 141 -1.82 9.72 13.36
CA ASN A 141 -2.48 9.92 14.64
C ASN A 141 -1.83 10.98 15.54
N LEU A 142 -1.10 11.94 14.96
CA LEU A 142 -0.52 13.06 15.70
C LEU A 142 -1.60 13.79 16.55
N GLY A 143 -1.38 13.89 17.85
CA GLY A 143 -2.29 14.56 18.79
C GLY A 143 -3.39 13.66 19.35
N GLU A 144 -3.49 12.41 18.96
CA GLU A 144 -4.51 11.48 19.45
C GLU A 144 -4.36 11.20 20.96
N TYR A 145 -3.13 10.99 21.41
CA TYR A 145 -2.83 10.74 22.81
C TYR A 145 -2.12 11.89 23.51
N SER A 146 -1.37 12.68 22.78
CA SER A 146 -0.68 13.86 23.32
C SER A 146 -1.59 15.07 23.52
N GLY A 147 -2.75 15.09 22.87
CA GLY A 147 -3.67 16.21 22.87
C GLY A 147 -3.14 17.46 22.14
N THR A 148 -2.01 17.36 21.43
CA THR A 148 -1.50 18.51 20.64
C THR A 148 -2.43 18.81 19.46
N THR A 149 -2.62 20.09 19.18
CA THR A 149 -3.41 20.59 18.05
C THR A 149 -2.58 20.84 16.79
N LEU A 150 -1.30 20.47 16.80
CA LEU A 150 -0.40 20.66 15.66
C LEU A 150 -0.91 19.87 14.43
N ALA A 151 -0.89 20.50 13.26
CA ALA A 151 -1.21 19.85 11.99
C ALA A 151 -0.06 18.99 11.48
N ASN A 152 1.17 19.34 11.84
CA ASN A 152 2.40 18.64 11.48
C ASN A 152 3.49 18.92 12.52
N VAL A 153 4.62 18.20 12.41
CA VAL A 153 5.82 18.39 13.20
C VAL A 153 7.04 18.51 12.29
N LYS A 154 8.10 19.16 12.79
CA LYS A 154 9.43 19.09 12.19
C LYS A 154 10.14 17.84 12.73
N GLY A 155 10.80 17.08 11.85
CA GLY A 155 11.65 15.94 12.19
C GLY A 155 13.11 16.23 11.85
N ILE A 156 14.03 15.90 12.76
CA ILE A 156 15.46 15.91 12.49
C ILE A 156 15.99 14.50 12.68
N LEU A 157 16.42 13.88 11.58
CA LEU A 157 16.99 12.55 11.59
C LEU A 157 18.49 12.64 11.95
N ARG A 158 18.87 11.95 13.02
CA ARG A 158 20.24 11.95 13.54
C ARG A 158 20.77 10.55 13.79
N ARG A 159 22.08 10.44 13.71
CA ARG A 159 22.80 9.30 14.31
C ARG A 159 22.89 9.49 15.82
N GLU A 160 23.17 8.40 16.55
CA GLU A 160 23.36 8.40 18.00
C GLU A 160 24.46 9.39 18.44
N ASN A 161 25.51 9.56 17.63
CA ASN A 161 26.59 10.53 17.89
C ASN A 161 26.21 12.00 17.59
N GLY A 162 24.93 12.28 17.31
CA GLY A 162 24.40 13.63 17.09
C GLY A 162 24.52 14.17 15.66
N VAL A 163 25.18 13.45 14.74
CA VAL A 163 25.30 13.89 13.33
C VAL A 163 23.92 13.94 12.68
N VAL A 164 23.56 15.09 12.11
CA VAL A 164 22.33 15.29 11.34
C VAL A 164 22.47 14.60 9.99
N LEU A 165 21.49 13.77 9.65
CA LEU A 165 21.40 13.06 8.36
C LEU A 165 20.44 13.76 7.41
N ALA A 166 19.28 14.20 7.92
CA ALA A 166 18.25 14.88 7.15
C ALA A 166 17.32 15.69 8.07
N GLU A 167 16.64 16.69 7.49
CA GLU A 167 15.56 17.44 8.14
C GLU A 167 14.28 17.34 7.32
N PHE A 168 13.15 17.22 8.01
CA PHE A 168 11.81 17.11 7.47
C PHE A 168 10.94 18.18 8.10
N ASP A 169 10.59 19.24 7.36
CA ASP A 169 9.88 20.39 7.92
C ASP A 169 8.39 20.17 8.15
N ASN A 170 7.82 19.13 7.53
CA ASN A 170 6.38 18.92 7.51
C ASN A 170 5.99 17.44 7.56
N ILE A 171 6.18 16.78 8.70
CA ILE A 171 5.67 15.44 8.94
C ILE A 171 4.22 15.59 9.40
N GLY A 172 3.27 15.36 8.49
CA GLY A 172 1.84 15.57 8.72
C GLY A 172 1.03 14.28 8.77
N LYS A 173 -0.31 14.46 8.88
CA LYS A 173 -1.25 13.34 9.07
C LYS A 173 -1.67 12.66 7.76
N LYS A 174 -1.62 13.36 6.61
CA LYS A 174 -2.36 12.98 5.40
C LYS A 174 -1.49 12.48 4.25
N SER A 175 -0.20 12.75 4.28
CA SER A 175 0.72 12.37 3.20
C SER A 175 2.12 12.12 3.75
N PHE A 176 2.86 11.27 3.07
CA PHE A 176 4.29 11.14 3.33
C PHE A 176 5.03 12.43 2.95
N THR A 177 6.15 12.68 3.63
CA THR A 177 7.06 13.79 3.29
C THR A 177 7.74 13.52 1.95
N GLU A 178 8.44 14.53 1.42
CA GLU A 178 9.40 14.30 0.35
C GLU A 178 10.53 13.37 0.83
N VAL A 179 11.04 12.53 -0.08
CA VAL A 179 12.15 11.64 0.22
C VAL A 179 13.43 12.43 0.48
N LYS A 180 14.11 12.10 1.58
CA LYS A 180 15.47 12.61 1.87
C LYS A 180 16.44 11.43 1.83
N ILE A 181 17.52 11.57 1.06
CA ILE A 181 18.45 10.48 0.74
C ILE A 181 19.84 10.80 1.28
N TYR A 182 20.46 9.81 1.92
CA TYR A 182 21.84 9.90 2.37
C TYR A 182 22.59 8.56 2.16
N ASN A 183 23.93 8.55 2.38
CA ASN A 183 24.71 7.34 2.21
C ASN A 183 24.41 6.33 3.32
N TYR A 184 24.12 5.09 2.92
CA TYR A 184 23.95 3.98 3.86
C TYR A 184 25.30 3.54 4.43
N PHE A 185 25.33 3.28 5.72
CA PHE A 185 26.53 2.78 6.42
C PHE A 185 26.14 1.52 7.20
N SER A 186 26.59 0.37 6.74
CA SER A 186 26.15 -0.96 7.15
C SER A 186 26.35 -1.31 8.64
N ASN A 187 27.20 -0.61 9.37
CA ASN A 187 27.49 -0.88 10.79
C ASN A 187 27.27 0.37 11.64
N THR A 188 26.24 1.11 11.36
CA THR A 188 25.99 2.35 12.08
C THR A 188 25.21 2.14 13.35
N ALA A 189 25.50 3.00 14.30
CA ALA A 189 24.67 3.22 15.46
C ALA A 189 23.19 3.51 15.06
N PRO A 190 22.24 3.26 15.94
CA PRO A 190 20.83 3.54 15.68
C PRO A 190 20.61 4.96 15.16
N VAL A 191 19.61 5.11 14.29
CA VAL A 191 19.16 6.39 13.77
C VAL A 191 17.91 6.80 14.55
N TYR A 192 17.82 8.06 14.92
CA TYR A 192 16.72 8.62 15.69
C TYR A 192 16.10 9.81 14.95
N LEU A 193 14.78 9.83 14.88
CA LEU A 193 14.02 10.98 14.45
C LEU A 193 13.62 11.80 15.69
N GLU A 194 14.17 13.00 15.81
CA GLU A 194 13.82 13.98 16.86
C GLU A 194 12.65 14.83 16.39
N LEU A 195 11.61 14.99 17.22
CA LEU A 195 10.36 15.65 16.86
C LEU A 195 10.23 17.01 17.53
N TYR A 196 9.95 18.04 16.73
CA TYR A 196 9.85 19.44 17.13
C TYR A 196 8.58 20.11 16.63
N LYS A 197 8.21 21.24 17.23
CA LYS A 197 7.18 22.12 16.67
C LYS A 197 7.63 22.66 15.32
N PRO A 198 6.71 22.88 14.38
CA PRO A 198 7.05 23.38 13.04
C PRO A 198 7.92 24.64 13.09
N GLY A 199 8.98 24.66 12.28
CA GLY A 199 9.87 25.82 12.15
C GLY A 199 10.71 26.16 13.39
N THR A 200 10.75 25.29 14.41
CA THR A 200 11.47 25.55 15.67
C THR A 200 12.38 24.39 16.06
N THR A 201 13.09 24.58 17.18
CA THR A 201 13.82 23.52 17.91
C THR A 201 13.16 23.22 19.26
N THR A 202 11.92 23.67 19.47
CA THR A 202 11.13 23.37 20.66
C THR A 202 10.52 21.98 20.50
N PRO A 203 10.57 21.11 21.53
CA PRO A 203 9.89 19.81 21.48
C PRO A 203 8.44 19.94 21.07
N TYR A 204 7.93 19.00 20.25
CA TYR A 204 6.53 19.10 19.78
C TYR A 204 5.53 18.95 20.91
N ILE A 205 5.93 18.27 22.00
CA ILE A 205 5.15 18.10 23.23
C ILE A 205 6.07 18.10 24.44
N GLY A 206 5.57 18.59 25.57
CA GLY A 206 6.32 18.63 26.84
C GLY A 206 7.58 19.52 26.78
N SER A 207 8.54 19.20 27.62
CA SER A 207 9.84 19.88 27.75
C SER A 207 11.02 19.12 27.18
N GLU A 208 10.83 17.82 26.89
CA GLU A 208 11.90 16.95 26.41
C GLU A 208 11.71 16.59 24.94
N ILE A 209 12.82 16.44 24.23
CA ILE A 209 12.80 16.02 22.82
C ILE A 209 12.45 14.55 22.74
N ILE A 210 11.37 14.25 22.05
CA ILE A 210 11.00 12.86 21.74
C ILE A 210 11.90 12.36 20.60
N LYS A 211 12.61 11.26 20.89
CA LYS A 211 13.51 10.57 19.96
C LYS A 211 12.89 9.24 19.55
N VAL A 212 12.43 9.17 18.33
CA VAL A 212 11.87 7.95 17.73
C VAL A 212 12.98 7.14 17.12
N LYS A 213 13.23 5.93 17.66
CA LYS A 213 14.21 5.01 17.07
C LYS A 213 13.68 4.50 15.72
N ILE A 214 14.48 4.66 14.67
CA ILE A 214 14.14 4.26 13.31
C ILE A 214 15.06 3.10 12.89
N LYS A 215 14.46 2.04 12.39
CA LYS A 215 15.20 1.01 11.65
C LYS A 215 15.51 1.58 10.27
N GLN A 216 16.74 1.41 9.81
CA GLN A 216 17.10 1.77 8.44
C GLN A 216 17.43 0.52 7.65
N ASP A 217 16.76 0.37 6.51
CA ASP A 217 17.09 -0.63 5.51
C ASP A 217 17.61 0.07 4.25
N MET A 218 18.51 -0.56 3.50
CA MET A 218 19.03 0.00 2.25
C MET A 218 17.89 0.19 1.26
N GLY A 219 17.85 1.34 0.59
CA GLY A 219 16.76 1.70 -0.32
C GLY A 219 15.78 2.67 0.30
N ALA A 220 14.53 2.65 -0.16
CA ALA A 220 13.47 3.51 0.35
C ALA A 220 12.82 2.92 1.60
N ASN A 221 12.62 3.76 2.61
CA ASN A 221 11.90 3.46 3.85
C ASN A 221 10.76 4.48 4.00
N LEU A 222 9.53 4.01 4.10
CA LEU A 222 8.32 4.81 4.29
C LEU A 222 7.77 4.55 5.69
N ILE A 223 8.15 5.40 6.62
CA ILE A 223 7.95 5.17 8.05
C ILE A 223 6.69 5.84 8.54
N VAL A 224 5.82 5.05 9.17
CA VAL A 224 4.65 5.54 9.89
C VAL A 224 5.02 5.83 11.33
N ILE A 225 4.92 7.11 11.70
CA ILE A 225 5.08 7.54 13.10
C ILE A 225 3.72 7.43 13.79
N GLN A 226 3.71 6.92 15.02
CA GLN A 226 2.49 6.75 15.80
C GLN A 226 2.67 7.17 17.25
N GLU A 227 1.71 7.94 17.79
CA GLU A 227 1.53 8.05 19.23
C GLU A 227 0.90 6.77 19.77
N LYS A 228 1.33 6.31 20.94
CA LYS A 228 0.77 5.15 21.65
C LYS A 228 0.77 5.42 23.15
N MET A 229 -0.23 4.88 23.84
CA MET A 229 -0.21 4.80 25.30
C MET A 229 0.31 3.43 25.73
N GLU A 230 1.46 3.39 26.37
CA GLU A 230 2.05 2.17 26.91
C GLU A 230 2.16 2.29 28.43
N ASN A 231 1.43 1.46 29.14
CA ASN A 231 1.36 1.50 30.61
C ASN A 231 1.03 2.91 31.19
N GLY A 232 0.15 3.65 30.52
CA GLY A 232 -0.23 5.00 30.94
C GLY A 232 0.77 6.10 30.57
N VAL A 233 1.86 5.77 29.86
CA VAL A 233 2.87 6.72 29.38
C VAL A 233 2.74 6.92 27.88
N LEU A 234 2.74 8.16 27.45
CA LEU A 234 2.82 8.49 26.03
C LEU A 234 4.17 8.07 25.45
N THR A 235 4.12 7.26 24.42
CA THR A 235 5.28 6.87 23.61
C THR A 235 5.06 7.24 22.15
N VAL A 236 6.12 7.45 21.40
CA VAL A 236 6.06 7.67 19.95
C VAL A 236 6.97 6.66 19.27
N LYS A 237 6.42 5.93 18.31
CA LYS A 237 7.12 4.86 17.60
C LYS A 237 7.12 5.08 16.10
N GLY A 238 8.16 4.60 15.42
CA GLY A 238 8.30 4.53 13.97
C GLY A 238 8.72 3.11 13.57
N ASP A 239 7.90 2.13 13.98
CA ASP A 239 8.17 0.71 13.82
C ASP A 239 7.47 0.07 12.61
N ILE A 240 6.71 0.86 11.85
CA ILE A 240 6.02 0.42 10.64
C ILE A 240 6.68 1.05 9.42
N ASP A 241 7.29 0.23 8.57
CA ASP A 241 7.75 0.61 7.24
C ASP A 241 6.80 0.02 6.19
N VAL A 242 6.24 0.86 5.34
CA VAL A 242 5.30 0.44 4.30
C VAL A 242 5.90 0.46 2.88
N ALA A 243 7.21 0.63 2.75
CA ALA A 243 7.90 0.70 1.46
C ALA A 243 7.76 -0.57 0.60
N ASP A 244 7.54 -1.72 1.23
CA ASP A 244 7.37 -3.00 0.52
C ASP A 244 5.96 -3.22 -0.05
N TYR A 245 5.05 -2.27 0.20
CA TYR A 245 3.65 -2.33 -0.26
C TYR A 245 3.36 -1.37 -1.43
N LEU A 246 4.41 -0.81 -2.05
CA LEU A 246 4.35 0.05 -3.23
C LEU A 246 4.83 -0.64 -4.52
#